data_09cda04d60c40174da71dd55cb70b25b
#
_entry.id   09cda04d60c40174da71dd55cb70b25b
#
_cell.length_a   1.000
_cell.length_b   1.000
_cell.length_c   1.000
_cell.angle_alpha   90.00
_cell.angle_beta   90.00
_cell.angle_gamma   90.00
#
_symmetry.space_group_name_H-M   'P 1'
#
loop_
_entity.id
_entity.type
_entity.pdbx_description
1 polymer ?
#
loop_
_entity_poly.entity_id
_entity_poly.type
_entity_poly.pdbx_seq_one_letter_code
_entity_poly.pdbx_strand_id
1 'polypeptide(L)'
;MKLLLQRLNVTNVSSTSVKVSAFSKSITIPYLEKHMELKQLFKASAIATALVLAGCGGDINISEGDIDNSVTNNNGGNTGGDTGGDTGSDDTAPGEVSSFLSGEVSDAFGQSVEVRVLSGRLTADDADDQGVITLTNDTVWALEGPVFIGNDKADSVTLAIEEGTVIFGRTGADYLVVSRDSKIEAEGTASSPIIMTSFNDVVGDEVGAGQWGGVVILGNGTSTKCPQDGSDCALQVEGAEEGAVFGGTDDTDSSGILKYVVVKYAGFEIAPDNELNGITFGGVGSGTEVDYVQVHSNADDGVEFFGGAVNAKHLVLTANQDDSVDWDNGYKGKLQYVYVQHAADNSDANRGIEGDGDGGDGLEFSKPMLANMTVIGNTFDTADADSEGLLLRDQTGANLMNFLITGPEEIGRAHV
;
A
#
# COMPACT_ATOMS: atom_id res chain seq x y z
N MET A 1 9.76 25.90 23.18
CA MET A 1 8.94 24.78 22.76
C MET A 1 9.18 23.63 23.73
N LYS A 2 8.28 23.37 24.68
CA LYS A 2 8.37 22.25 25.61
C LYS A 2 7.57 21.09 25.04
N LEU A 3 8.26 20.03 24.65
CA LEU A 3 7.65 18.78 24.24
C LEU A 3 6.97 18.13 25.45
N LEU A 4 5.68 17.89 25.37
CA LEU A 4 4.94 17.11 26.37
C LEU A 4 4.94 15.65 25.90
N LEU A 5 5.81 14.84 26.52
CA LEU A 5 5.81 13.39 26.36
C LEU A 5 4.68 12.83 27.23
N GLN A 6 3.58 12.38 26.63
CA GLN A 6 2.56 11.59 27.33
C GLN A 6 2.67 10.12 26.91
N ARG A 7 2.74 9.24 27.90
CA ARG A 7 2.52 7.80 27.74
C ARG A 7 1.05 7.55 28.04
N LEU A 8 0.30 7.07 27.06
CA LEU A 8 -1.03 6.51 27.26
C LEU A 8 -0.92 4.99 27.24
N ASN A 9 -1.24 4.35 28.33
CA ASN A 9 -1.45 2.90 28.39
C ASN A 9 -2.94 2.67 28.47
N VAL A 10 -3.52 2.17 27.40
CA VAL A 10 -4.91 1.73 27.40
C VAL A 10 -4.91 0.22 27.69
N THR A 11 -5.25 -0.14 28.92
CA THR A 11 -5.44 -1.54 29.30
C THR A 11 -6.91 -1.73 29.68
N ASN A 12 -7.60 -2.61 28.95
CA ASN A 12 -8.96 -3.11 29.21
C ASN A 12 -9.91 -2.11 29.88
N VAL A 13 -10.70 -1.41 29.11
CA VAL A 13 -11.78 -0.55 29.61
C VAL A 13 -13.12 -1.26 29.33
N SER A 14 -13.89 -1.50 30.35
CA SER A 14 -15.25 -2.04 30.22
C SER A 14 -16.23 -0.93 29.85
N SER A 15 -16.97 -1.13 28.80
CA SER A 15 -18.24 -0.48 28.36
C SER A 15 -18.54 0.95 28.83
N THR A 16 -17.68 1.92 28.51
CA THR A 16 -17.99 3.34 28.54
C THR A 16 -17.08 4.09 27.59
N SER A 17 -17.65 4.93 26.73
CA SER A 17 -16.90 5.76 25.80
C SER A 17 -15.98 6.72 26.56
N VAL A 18 -14.69 6.71 26.26
CA VAL A 18 -13.73 7.67 26.82
C VAL A 18 -13.41 8.71 25.77
N LYS A 19 -13.94 9.93 25.90
CA LYS A 19 -13.51 11.07 25.10
C LYS A 19 -12.16 11.56 25.59
N VAL A 20 -11.18 11.56 24.72
CA VAL A 20 -9.87 12.16 24.98
C VAL A 20 -9.90 13.60 24.49
N SER A 21 -10.16 14.54 25.39
CA SER A 21 -10.10 15.97 25.08
C SER A 21 -8.72 16.52 25.45
N ALA A 22 -8.09 17.21 24.50
CA ALA A 22 -6.88 17.96 24.80
C ALA A 22 -7.20 19.23 25.60
N PHE A 23 -6.51 19.43 26.71
CA PHE A 23 -6.59 20.71 27.44
C PHE A 23 -5.89 21.79 26.62
N SER A 24 -6.67 22.59 25.89
CA SER A 24 -6.20 23.81 25.23
C SER A 24 -5.96 24.90 26.23
N LYS A 25 -4.70 25.21 26.51
CA LYS A 25 -4.34 26.57 26.93
C LYS A 25 -4.03 27.34 25.66
N SER A 26 -4.91 28.25 25.28
CA SER A 26 -4.68 29.18 24.19
C SER A 26 -3.43 30.01 24.46
N ILE A 27 -2.39 29.74 23.66
CA ILE A 27 -1.25 30.63 23.52
C ILE A 27 -1.49 31.42 22.24
N THR A 28 -1.82 32.72 22.42
CA THR A 28 -1.92 33.64 21.30
C THR A 28 -0.52 33.90 20.76
N ILE A 29 -0.23 33.34 19.59
CA ILE A 29 0.99 33.68 18.85
C ILE A 29 0.63 34.83 17.88
N PRO A 30 1.33 35.96 17.87
CA PRO A 30 1.07 37.00 16.91
C PRO A 30 1.38 36.52 15.50
N TYR A 31 0.46 36.78 14.61
CA TYR A 31 0.50 36.53 13.19
C TYR A 31 1.78 37.11 12.58
N LEU A 32 2.70 36.30 12.18
CA LEU A 32 3.83 36.68 11.33
C LEU A 32 3.58 36.09 9.94
N GLU A 33 2.97 36.92 9.08
CA GLU A 33 2.97 36.70 7.64
C GLU A 33 4.42 36.73 7.14
N LYS A 34 4.98 35.56 6.87
CA LYS A 34 6.08 35.38 5.94
C LYS A 34 5.93 34.01 5.30
N HIS A 35 5.80 34.04 3.99
CA HIS A 35 5.94 32.86 3.14
C HIS A 35 7.24 32.12 3.48
N MET A 36 7.16 31.12 4.33
CA MET A 36 8.23 30.16 4.51
C MET A 36 8.04 29.09 3.43
N GLU A 37 9.01 28.99 2.52
CA GLU A 37 9.03 27.88 1.58
C GLU A 37 9.02 26.56 2.34
N LEU A 38 8.27 25.60 1.83
CA LEU A 38 8.09 24.24 2.39
C LEU A 38 9.42 23.60 2.84
N LYS A 39 10.52 23.91 2.16
CA LYS A 39 11.90 23.50 2.49
C LYS A 39 12.41 23.90 3.88
N GLN A 40 11.80 24.87 4.53
CA GLN A 40 12.24 25.31 5.87
C GLN A 40 11.50 24.61 7.01
N LEU A 41 10.29 24.11 6.78
CA LEU A 41 9.55 23.31 7.75
C LEU A 41 10.19 21.92 7.98
N PHE A 42 10.83 21.35 6.97
CA PHE A 42 11.46 20.03 7.03
C PHE A 42 12.80 19.99 7.78
N LYS A 43 13.42 21.15 8.06
CA LYS A 43 14.65 21.17 8.86
C LYS A 43 14.45 20.94 10.36
N ALA A 44 13.21 20.92 10.83
CA ALA A 44 12.89 20.71 12.24
C ALA A 44 12.49 19.28 12.61
N SER A 45 12.30 18.40 11.64
CA SER A 45 11.98 16.97 11.84
C SER A 45 12.99 16.12 11.09
N ALA A 46 13.85 15.43 11.82
CA ALA A 46 14.89 14.56 11.25
C ALA A 46 14.35 13.31 10.52
N ILE A 47 13.04 13.18 10.38
CA ILE A 47 12.36 11.99 9.84
C ILE A 47 11.91 12.19 8.39
N ALA A 48 11.61 13.42 7.98
CA ALA A 48 11.05 13.70 6.67
C ALA A 48 12.11 13.89 5.56
N THR A 49 13.40 13.81 5.87
CA THR A 49 14.44 14.29 4.97
C THR A 49 14.80 13.31 3.84
N ALA A 50 14.37 12.05 3.90
CA ALA A 50 14.76 11.07 2.91
C ALA A 50 13.73 10.87 1.79
N LEU A 51 12.43 10.94 2.09
CA LEU A 51 11.39 10.66 1.08
C LEU A 51 10.90 11.90 0.31
N VAL A 52 10.97 13.09 0.89
CA VAL A 52 10.45 14.30 0.21
C VAL A 52 11.38 14.81 -0.90
N LEU A 53 12.63 14.36 -0.96
CA LEU A 53 13.54 14.71 -2.06
C LEU A 53 13.39 13.81 -3.29
N ALA A 54 12.69 12.69 -3.15
CA ALA A 54 12.34 11.80 -4.25
C ALA A 54 10.94 12.05 -4.82
N GLY A 55 10.18 12.97 -4.23
CA GLY A 55 9.00 13.56 -4.87
C GLY A 55 9.45 14.36 -6.08
N CYS A 56 9.94 13.67 -7.06
CA CYS A 56 10.32 14.23 -8.34
C CYS A 56 9.06 14.67 -9.06
N GLY A 57 8.84 15.98 -9.08
CA GLY A 57 8.26 16.57 -10.25
C GLY A 57 9.23 16.36 -11.42
N GLY A 58 9.32 15.16 -11.92
CA GLY A 58 9.79 14.87 -13.25
C GLY A 58 8.59 15.06 -14.15
N ASP A 59 8.53 16.18 -14.87
CA ASP A 59 7.58 16.33 -15.95
C ASP A 59 7.82 15.19 -16.95
N ILE A 60 6.86 14.26 -17.04
CA ILE A 60 6.83 13.25 -18.09
C ILE A 60 6.41 13.99 -19.35
N ASN A 61 7.38 14.25 -20.23
CA ASN A 61 7.12 14.89 -21.51
C ASN A 61 6.61 13.83 -22.49
N ILE A 62 5.33 13.90 -22.83
CA ILE A 62 4.70 13.10 -23.87
C ILE A 62 4.52 13.97 -25.11
N SER A 63 4.97 13.48 -26.25
CA SER A 63 4.64 14.12 -27.54
C SER A 63 3.24 13.72 -27.97
N GLU A 64 2.38 14.71 -28.26
CA GLU A 64 1.01 14.50 -28.74
C GLU A 64 0.98 13.65 -30.03
N GLY A 65 0.56 12.40 -29.91
CA GLY A 65 0.15 11.54 -31.01
C GLY A 65 -1.30 11.13 -30.82
N ASP A 66 -2.11 11.28 -31.85
CA ASP A 66 -3.56 10.97 -31.82
C ASP A 66 -3.80 9.51 -31.47
N ILE A 67 -4.45 9.26 -30.34
CA ILE A 67 -4.87 7.93 -29.89
C ILE A 67 -6.21 7.60 -30.59
N ASP A 68 -6.17 6.69 -31.56
CA ASP A 68 -7.38 6.15 -32.19
C ASP A 68 -7.91 4.95 -31.40
N ASN A 69 -8.96 5.17 -30.63
CA ASN A 69 -9.65 4.16 -29.81
C ASN A 69 -10.58 3.27 -30.64
N SER A 70 -10.08 2.59 -31.67
CA SER A 70 -10.87 1.58 -32.38
C SER A 70 -10.43 0.16 -32.09
N VAL A 71 -11.12 -0.49 -31.17
CA VAL A 71 -11.01 -1.94 -30.92
C VAL A 71 -11.65 -2.69 -32.08
N THR A 72 -10.88 -3.22 -33.01
CA THR A 72 -11.34 -4.23 -33.96
C THR A 72 -10.78 -5.60 -33.62
N ASN A 73 -11.66 -6.44 -33.07
CA ASN A 73 -11.43 -7.87 -32.95
C ASN A 73 -11.26 -8.49 -34.36
N ASN A 74 -10.08 -8.97 -34.68
CA ASN A 74 -9.87 -9.84 -35.83
C ASN A 74 -9.21 -11.16 -35.37
N ASN A 75 -10.07 -12.15 -35.20
CA ASN A 75 -9.72 -13.55 -35.09
C ASN A 75 -9.33 -14.06 -36.50
N GLY A 76 -8.11 -14.47 -36.71
CA GLY A 76 -7.68 -15.04 -37.99
C GLY A 76 -6.37 -15.80 -37.85
N GLY A 77 -6.48 -17.11 -37.64
CA GLY A 77 -5.33 -18.01 -37.59
C GLY A 77 -4.55 -18.06 -38.91
N ASN A 78 -3.27 -18.24 -38.81
CA ASN A 78 -2.50 -18.85 -39.88
C ASN A 78 -1.32 -19.69 -39.33
N THR A 79 -1.30 -20.93 -39.74
CA THR A 79 -0.27 -21.93 -39.54
C THR A 79 0.90 -21.71 -40.52
N GLY A 80 2.13 -21.80 -40.04
CA GLY A 80 3.29 -21.91 -40.92
C GLY A 80 4.59 -22.01 -40.14
N GLY A 81 5.12 -23.22 -39.98
CA GLY A 81 6.38 -23.47 -39.31
C GLY A 81 7.58 -23.00 -40.12
N ASP A 82 8.64 -22.68 -39.44
CA ASP A 82 9.99 -22.98 -39.92
C ASP A 82 10.95 -23.20 -38.75
N THR A 83 11.84 -24.16 -38.95
CA THR A 83 12.84 -24.67 -38.02
C THR A 83 14.12 -23.87 -38.15
N GLY A 84 14.62 -23.32 -37.03
CA GLY A 84 15.96 -22.77 -36.98
C GLY A 84 16.40 -22.65 -35.51
N GLY A 85 17.18 -23.63 -35.06
CA GLY A 85 17.73 -23.60 -33.73
C GLY A 85 18.78 -22.52 -33.57
N ASP A 86 18.66 -21.78 -32.49
CA ASP A 86 19.80 -21.07 -31.92
C ASP A 86 19.74 -21.25 -30.39
N THR A 87 20.81 -21.78 -29.84
CA THR A 87 20.96 -22.03 -28.41
C THR A 87 21.56 -20.77 -27.79
N GLY A 88 20.71 -19.81 -27.51
CA GLY A 88 21.00 -18.71 -26.59
C GLY A 88 20.11 -18.89 -25.36
N SER A 89 20.70 -18.95 -24.19
CA SER A 89 19.94 -18.84 -22.95
C SER A 89 19.40 -17.42 -22.89
N ASP A 90 18.16 -17.25 -23.29
CA ASP A 90 17.45 -15.99 -23.18
C ASP A 90 16.78 -15.99 -21.80
N ASP A 91 17.36 -15.25 -20.84
CA ASP A 91 16.73 -14.88 -19.58
C ASP A 91 15.63 -13.87 -19.90
N THR A 92 14.57 -14.33 -20.57
CA THR A 92 13.41 -13.49 -20.84
C THR A 92 12.59 -13.36 -19.56
N ALA A 93 12.63 -12.15 -19.00
CA ALA A 93 11.71 -11.78 -17.94
C ALA A 93 10.26 -12.09 -18.37
N PRO A 94 9.39 -12.55 -17.45
CA PRO A 94 8.00 -12.86 -17.75
C PRO A 94 7.28 -11.59 -18.22
N GLY A 95 6.35 -11.74 -19.12
CA GLY A 95 5.50 -10.70 -19.65
C GLY A 95 5.60 -10.54 -21.18
N GLU A 96 4.48 -10.24 -21.78
CA GLU A 96 4.40 -9.96 -23.21
C GLU A 96 4.72 -8.48 -23.49
N VAL A 97 5.44 -8.21 -24.58
CA VAL A 97 5.69 -6.84 -25.02
C VAL A 97 4.40 -6.22 -25.56
N SER A 98 3.98 -5.11 -24.97
CA SER A 98 2.77 -4.42 -25.41
C SER A 98 3.04 -3.51 -26.61
N SER A 99 2.44 -3.82 -27.75
CA SER A 99 2.58 -3.00 -28.96
C SER A 99 1.81 -1.66 -28.90
N PHE A 100 0.85 -1.52 -27.98
CA PHE A 100 0.03 -0.31 -27.90
C PHE A 100 0.66 0.81 -27.07
N LEU A 101 1.72 0.50 -26.30
CA LEU A 101 2.46 1.48 -25.48
C LEU A 101 3.91 1.64 -25.94
N SER A 102 4.35 0.89 -26.96
CA SER A 102 5.73 0.94 -27.42
C SER A 102 6.13 2.35 -27.91
N GLY A 103 7.10 2.95 -27.26
CA GLY A 103 7.66 4.25 -27.60
C GLY A 103 6.96 5.47 -27.02
N GLU A 104 5.89 5.30 -26.28
CA GLU A 104 5.09 6.41 -25.71
C GLU A 104 5.24 6.58 -24.21
N VAL A 105 5.72 5.55 -23.52
CA VAL A 105 5.92 5.55 -22.08
C VAL A 105 7.37 5.84 -21.73
N SER A 106 7.58 6.61 -20.67
CA SER A 106 8.90 6.95 -20.18
C SER A 106 9.20 6.23 -18.85
N ASP A 107 10.45 5.86 -18.65
CA ASP A 107 10.94 5.40 -17.36
C ASP A 107 10.96 6.55 -16.32
N ALA A 108 11.36 6.24 -15.08
CA ALA A 108 11.48 7.23 -14.01
C ALA A 108 12.49 8.37 -14.33
N PHE A 109 13.29 8.22 -15.38
CA PHE A 109 14.28 9.21 -15.83
C PHE A 109 13.81 9.98 -17.07
N GLY A 110 12.59 9.77 -17.54
CA GLY A 110 12.02 10.43 -18.71
C GLY A 110 12.53 9.92 -20.05
N GLN A 111 13.05 8.68 -20.09
CA GLN A 111 13.48 8.04 -21.33
C GLN A 111 12.34 7.17 -21.88
N SER A 112 12.15 7.21 -23.20
CA SER A 112 11.18 6.33 -23.85
C SER A 112 11.61 4.87 -23.71
N VAL A 113 10.76 4.04 -23.14
CA VAL A 113 11.04 2.63 -22.86
C VAL A 113 9.95 1.73 -23.42
N GLU A 114 10.30 0.48 -23.61
CA GLU A 114 9.35 -0.58 -23.93
C GLU A 114 8.48 -0.89 -22.72
N VAL A 115 7.23 -1.29 -22.93
CA VAL A 115 6.31 -1.72 -21.87
C VAL A 115 6.10 -3.22 -21.97
N ARG A 116 6.27 -3.92 -20.86
CA ARG A 116 5.91 -5.34 -20.71
C ARG A 116 4.65 -5.49 -19.88
N VAL A 117 3.83 -6.48 -20.20
CA VAL A 117 2.56 -6.74 -19.53
C VAL A 117 2.66 -7.99 -18.69
N LEU A 118 2.27 -7.86 -17.42
CA LEU A 118 2.05 -8.97 -16.50
C LEU A 118 0.55 -9.25 -16.42
N SER A 119 0.15 -10.51 -16.49
CA SER A 119 -1.27 -10.90 -16.38
C SER A 119 -1.44 -12.27 -15.75
N GLY A 120 -2.56 -12.46 -15.08
CA GLY A 120 -2.95 -13.73 -14.49
C GLY A 120 -2.05 -14.19 -13.35
N ARG A 121 -1.66 -15.47 -13.37
CA ARG A 121 -0.89 -16.07 -12.28
C ARG A 121 0.50 -16.46 -12.75
N LEU A 122 1.51 -15.88 -12.12
CA LEU A 122 2.93 -16.18 -12.36
C LEU A 122 3.40 -17.26 -11.38
N THR A 123 3.94 -18.34 -11.90
CA THR A 123 4.28 -19.56 -11.17
C THR A 123 5.75 -19.96 -11.39
N ALA A 124 6.15 -21.12 -10.90
CA ALA A 124 7.49 -21.64 -11.13
C ALA A 124 7.82 -21.85 -12.62
N ASP A 125 6.79 -21.98 -13.48
CA ASP A 125 6.98 -22.08 -14.94
C ASP A 125 7.41 -20.73 -15.58
N ASP A 126 7.17 -19.62 -14.89
CA ASP A 126 7.52 -18.25 -15.32
C ASP A 126 8.83 -17.76 -14.67
N ALA A 127 9.36 -18.53 -13.73
CA ALA A 127 10.53 -18.18 -12.94
C ALA A 127 11.81 -18.78 -13.52
N ASP A 128 12.94 -18.23 -13.13
CA ASP A 128 14.26 -18.81 -13.41
C ASP A 128 14.50 -20.14 -12.64
N ASP A 129 15.67 -20.75 -12.85
CA ASP A 129 16.06 -22.00 -12.17
C ASP A 129 16.14 -21.89 -10.62
N GLN A 130 16.07 -20.68 -10.07
CA GLN A 130 16.08 -20.41 -8.63
C GLN A 130 14.68 -20.09 -8.07
N GLY A 131 13.66 -20.10 -8.92
CA GLY A 131 12.29 -19.75 -8.58
C GLY A 131 12.06 -18.24 -8.45
N VAL A 132 12.84 -17.43 -9.17
CA VAL A 132 12.78 -15.97 -9.13
C VAL A 132 12.26 -15.43 -10.45
N ILE A 133 11.30 -14.52 -10.36
CA ILE A 133 10.78 -13.71 -11.46
C ILE A 133 11.31 -12.31 -11.28
N THR A 134 12.08 -11.81 -12.23
CA THR A 134 12.74 -10.49 -12.11
C THR A 134 12.06 -9.44 -12.98
N LEU A 135 11.63 -8.34 -12.36
CA LEU A 135 11.21 -7.13 -13.04
C LEU A 135 12.39 -6.16 -13.11
N THR A 136 12.90 -5.96 -14.31
CA THR A 136 14.06 -5.10 -14.56
C THR A 136 13.66 -3.63 -14.69
N ASN A 137 14.59 -2.73 -14.43
CA ASN A 137 14.38 -1.27 -14.50
C ASN A 137 14.65 -0.65 -15.87
N ASP A 138 15.00 -1.45 -16.85
CA ASP A 138 15.22 -1.00 -18.24
C ASP A 138 13.93 -1.00 -19.08
N THR A 139 12.81 -1.38 -18.48
CA THR A 139 11.47 -1.36 -19.06
C THR A 139 10.46 -0.88 -18.03
N VAL A 140 9.23 -0.61 -18.47
CA VAL A 140 8.09 -0.29 -17.60
C VAL A 140 7.10 -1.46 -17.64
N TRP A 141 6.53 -1.81 -16.49
CA TRP A 141 5.68 -2.98 -16.34
C TRP A 141 4.22 -2.58 -16.15
N ALA A 142 3.35 -3.10 -16.99
CA ALA A 142 1.91 -2.90 -16.90
C ALA A 142 1.24 -4.14 -16.29
N LEU A 143 0.31 -3.93 -15.37
CA LEU A 143 -0.59 -4.99 -14.90
C LEU A 143 -1.83 -5.04 -15.81
N GLU A 144 -2.31 -6.23 -16.13
CA GLU A 144 -3.55 -6.47 -16.86
C GLU A 144 -4.41 -7.48 -16.09
N GLY A 145 -5.45 -6.96 -15.45
CA GLY A 145 -6.25 -7.70 -14.47
C GLY A 145 -5.46 -8.00 -13.19
N PRO A 146 -6.02 -8.84 -12.33
CA PRO A 146 -5.32 -9.35 -11.15
C PRO A 146 -4.07 -10.16 -11.51
N VAL A 147 -2.92 -9.76 -11.00
CA VAL A 147 -1.65 -10.47 -11.19
C VAL A 147 -1.25 -11.16 -9.89
N PHE A 148 -1.26 -12.49 -9.90
CA PHE A 148 -0.88 -13.30 -8.74
C PHE A 148 0.55 -13.80 -8.85
N ILE A 149 1.33 -13.61 -7.81
CA ILE A 149 2.66 -14.18 -7.64
C ILE A 149 2.53 -15.46 -6.84
N GLY A 150 2.77 -16.60 -7.50
CA GLY A 150 2.57 -17.92 -6.94
C GLY A 150 1.11 -18.37 -6.91
N ASN A 151 0.88 -19.56 -6.40
CA ASN A 151 -0.43 -20.20 -6.33
C ASN A 151 -0.70 -20.69 -4.91
N ASP A 152 -0.94 -19.76 -4.00
CA ASP A 152 -1.05 -20.03 -2.58
C ASP A 152 0.10 -20.99 -2.13
N LYS A 153 -0.12 -21.89 -1.23
CA LYS A 153 0.91 -22.86 -0.76
C LYS A 153 1.28 -23.93 -1.78
N ALA A 154 0.62 -23.96 -2.94
CA ALA A 154 0.81 -25.01 -3.94
C ALA A 154 2.00 -24.74 -4.87
N ASP A 155 2.33 -23.49 -5.13
CA ASP A 155 3.41 -23.07 -6.01
C ASP A 155 3.97 -21.72 -5.55
N SER A 156 5.21 -21.74 -5.06
CA SER A 156 5.85 -20.58 -4.43
C SER A 156 6.94 -20.03 -5.32
N VAL A 157 6.89 -18.72 -5.57
CA VAL A 157 7.91 -18.00 -6.35
C VAL A 157 8.29 -16.70 -5.65
N THR A 158 9.44 -16.16 -6.01
CA THR A 158 9.89 -14.83 -5.56
C THR A 158 9.79 -13.84 -6.71
N LEU A 159 9.04 -12.76 -6.51
CA LEU A 159 9.05 -11.60 -7.39
C LEU A 159 10.16 -10.64 -6.95
N ALA A 160 11.25 -10.58 -7.67
CA ALA A 160 12.32 -9.61 -7.46
C ALA A 160 12.10 -8.38 -8.35
N ILE A 161 12.16 -7.19 -7.75
CA ILE A 161 11.94 -5.93 -8.44
C ILE A 161 13.18 -5.06 -8.26
N GLU A 162 13.84 -4.74 -9.37
CA GLU A 162 15.04 -3.91 -9.33
C GLU A 162 14.74 -2.48 -8.86
N GLU A 163 15.72 -1.82 -8.24
CA GLU A 163 15.61 -0.41 -7.84
C GLU A 163 15.28 0.50 -9.03
N GLY A 164 14.32 1.41 -8.87
CA GLY A 164 13.91 2.35 -9.91
C GLY A 164 12.89 1.81 -10.90
N THR A 165 12.48 0.54 -10.78
CA THR A 165 11.44 -0.05 -11.65
C THR A 165 10.11 0.68 -11.47
N VAL A 166 9.39 0.88 -12.58
CA VAL A 166 8.03 1.43 -12.61
C VAL A 166 7.06 0.32 -13.00
N ILE A 167 6.02 0.14 -12.17
CA ILE A 167 4.91 -0.79 -12.38
C ILE A 167 3.63 0.02 -12.36
N PHE A 168 2.69 -0.23 -13.26
CA PHE A 168 1.42 0.49 -13.27
C PHE A 168 0.22 -0.40 -13.57
N GLY A 169 -0.91 -0.12 -12.92
CA GLY A 169 -2.21 -0.64 -13.31
C GLY A 169 -2.78 0.17 -14.47
N ARG A 170 -3.33 -0.51 -15.46
CA ARG A 170 -3.95 0.08 -16.66
C ARG A 170 -5.38 0.55 -16.37
N THR A 171 -6.05 -0.17 -15.48
CA THR A 171 -7.44 0.08 -15.09
C THR A 171 -7.63 -0.14 -13.59
N GLY A 172 -8.79 0.23 -13.06
CA GLY A 172 -9.11 0.01 -11.64
C GLY A 172 -9.00 -1.44 -11.19
N ALA A 173 -9.38 -2.40 -12.03
CA ALA A 173 -9.35 -3.82 -11.68
C ALA A 173 -7.96 -4.49 -11.78
N ASP A 174 -6.91 -3.73 -12.05
CA ASP A 174 -5.54 -4.22 -12.12
C ASP A 174 -4.86 -4.07 -10.76
N TYR A 175 -4.35 -5.16 -10.18
CA TYR A 175 -3.67 -5.17 -8.90
C TYR A 175 -2.67 -6.32 -8.79
N LEU A 176 -1.75 -6.21 -7.85
CA LEU A 176 -0.71 -7.21 -7.61
C LEU A 176 -0.99 -7.99 -6.33
N VAL A 177 -0.99 -9.32 -6.40
CA VAL A 177 -1.17 -10.21 -5.24
C VAL A 177 0.09 -11.06 -5.04
N VAL A 178 0.69 -11.00 -3.88
CA VAL A 178 1.73 -11.95 -3.46
C VAL A 178 1.08 -13.02 -2.61
N SER A 179 0.94 -14.22 -3.15
CA SER A 179 0.28 -15.36 -2.49
C SER A 179 1.09 -15.89 -1.31
N ARG A 180 0.45 -16.61 -0.38
CA ARG A 180 1.15 -17.27 0.74
C ARG A 180 2.29 -18.16 0.23
N ASP A 181 3.36 -18.23 1.00
CA ASP A 181 4.64 -18.92 0.70
C ASP A 181 5.42 -18.34 -0.49
N SER A 182 4.84 -17.41 -1.27
CA SER A 182 5.57 -16.60 -2.25
C SER A 182 6.13 -15.35 -1.61
N LYS A 183 7.05 -14.66 -2.30
CA LYS A 183 7.72 -13.48 -1.77
C LYS A 183 7.77 -12.35 -2.79
N ILE A 184 7.81 -11.14 -2.26
CA ILE A 184 8.20 -9.94 -3.00
C ILE A 184 9.54 -9.44 -2.46
N GLU A 185 10.52 -9.24 -3.33
CA GLU A 185 11.78 -8.58 -3.03
C GLU A 185 11.82 -7.25 -3.78
N ALA A 186 11.16 -6.24 -3.20
CA ALA A 186 11.09 -4.88 -3.72
C ALA A 186 12.02 -3.98 -2.89
N GLU A 187 13.31 -4.00 -3.21
CA GLU A 187 14.32 -3.25 -2.50
C GLU A 187 14.85 -2.08 -3.36
N GLY A 188 14.11 -0.98 -3.37
CA GLY A 188 14.55 0.28 -3.97
C GLY A 188 15.59 1.01 -3.12
N THR A 189 15.96 2.20 -3.54
CA THR A 189 16.85 3.10 -2.79
C THR A 189 16.24 4.51 -2.70
N ALA A 190 16.80 5.36 -1.84
CA ALA A 190 16.34 6.75 -1.72
C ALA A 190 16.52 7.57 -3.01
N SER A 191 17.42 7.18 -3.90
CA SER A 191 17.67 7.83 -5.19
C SER A 191 16.98 7.15 -6.37
N SER A 192 16.56 5.90 -6.18
CA SER A 192 15.91 5.06 -7.18
C SER A 192 14.82 4.23 -6.51
N PRO A 193 13.72 4.85 -6.02
CA PRO A 193 12.62 4.11 -5.44
C PRO A 193 11.90 3.27 -6.49
N ILE A 194 11.30 2.18 -6.08
CA ILE A 194 10.36 1.42 -6.91
C ILE A 194 9.02 2.16 -6.88
N ILE A 195 8.43 2.39 -8.06
CA ILE A 195 7.17 3.15 -8.20
C ILE A 195 6.08 2.21 -8.71
N MET A 196 4.99 2.11 -7.96
CA MET A 196 3.77 1.40 -8.36
C MET A 196 2.64 2.43 -8.45
N THR A 197 2.05 2.59 -9.63
CA THR A 197 1.19 3.74 -9.90
C THR A 197 0.08 3.41 -10.91
N SER A 198 -0.66 4.42 -11.36
CA SER A 198 -1.68 4.29 -12.40
C SER A 198 -1.13 4.55 -13.80
N PHE A 199 -1.86 4.09 -14.82
CA PHE A 199 -1.58 4.42 -16.22
C PHE A 199 -1.56 5.94 -16.44
N ASN A 200 -2.51 6.67 -15.88
CA ASN A 200 -2.61 8.12 -16.04
C ASN A 200 -1.35 8.86 -15.57
N ASP A 201 -0.78 8.42 -14.44
CA ASP A 201 0.47 9.00 -13.92
C ASP A 201 1.65 8.76 -14.86
N VAL A 202 1.72 7.57 -15.45
CA VAL A 202 2.80 7.21 -16.40
C VAL A 202 2.71 8.00 -17.70
N VAL A 203 1.50 8.27 -18.18
CA VAL A 203 1.30 9.02 -19.43
C VAL A 203 1.12 10.54 -19.22
N GLY A 204 1.12 11.01 -17.96
CA GLY A 204 1.00 12.43 -17.63
C GLY A 204 -0.42 12.98 -17.74
N ASP A 205 -1.43 12.13 -17.70
CA ASP A 205 -2.84 12.51 -17.66
C ASP A 205 -3.28 12.90 -16.24
N GLU A 206 -4.56 13.29 -16.09
CA GLU A 206 -5.14 13.65 -14.79
C GLU A 206 -5.13 12.44 -13.84
N VAL A 207 -4.48 12.62 -12.70
CA VAL A 207 -4.33 11.59 -11.67
C VAL A 207 -5.34 11.78 -10.54
N GLY A 208 -5.73 10.67 -9.92
CA GLY A 208 -6.62 10.65 -8.76
C GLY A 208 -6.64 9.28 -8.10
N ALA A 209 -7.19 9.22 -6.91
CA ALA A 209 -7.36 7.97 -6.17
C ALA A 209 -8.24 6.98 -6.95
N GLY A 210 -8.08 5.68 -6.71
CA GLY A 210 -8.90 4.63 -7.30
C GLY A 210 -8.64 4.32 -8.79
N GLN A 211 -7.51 4.74 -9.35
CA GLN A 211 -7.21 4.49 -10.76
C GLN A 211 -6.69 3.08 -11.05
N TRP A 212 -6.26 2.34 -10.03
CA TRP A 212 -5.88 0.93 -10.05
C TRP A 212 -6.07 0.30 -8.68
N GLY A 213 -5.95 -1.03 -8.54
CA GLY A 213 -6.32 -1.70 -7.31
C GLY A 213 -5.32 -1.53 -6.17
N GLY A 214 -4.03 -1.67 -6.43
CA GLY A 214 -3.02 -1.63 -5.37
C GLY A 214 -2.24 -2.92 -5.21
N VAL A 215 -1.69 -3.13 -4.02
CA VAL A 215 -0.81 -4.27 -3.72
C VAL A 215 -1.36 -5.07 -2.55
N VAL A 216 -1.53 -6.38 -2.73
CA VAL A 216 -2.00 -7.31 -1.70
C VAL A 216 -0.89 -8.29 -1.37
N ILE A 217 -0.49 -8.39 -0.10
CA ILE A 217 0.54 -9.29 0.38
C ILE A 217 -0.07 -10.23 1.41
N LEU A 218 0.09 -11.52 1.17
CA LEU A 218 -0.56 -12.58 1.93
C LEU A 218 0.48 -13.44 2.64
N GLY A 219 0.19 -13.79 3.88
CA GLY A 219 1.08 -14.58 4.73
C GLY A 219 0.34 -15.63 5.56
N ASN A 220 1.13 -16.39 6.32
CA ASN A 220 0.68 -17.51 7.15
C ASN A 220 0.50 -17.13 8.63
N GLY A 221 0.44 -15.85 8.96
CA GLY A 221 0.24 -15.35 10.31
C GLY A 221 -1.15 -15.66 10.85
N THR A 222 -1.31 -15.54 12.15
CA THR A 222 -2.58 -15.80 12.83
C THR A 222 -3.62 -14.72 12.56
N SER A 223 -4.89 -15.11 12.57
CA SER A 223 -6.03 -14.19 12.53
C SER A 223 -7.09 -14.66 13.51
N THR A 224 -7.83 -13.71 14.09
CA THR A 224 -8.99 -14.01 14.96
C THR A 224 -10.11 -14.73 14.21
N LYS A 225 -10.20 -14.54 12.91
CA LYS A 225 -11.16 -15.22 12.04
C LYS A 225 -10.76 -16.66 11.67
N CYS A 226 -9.52 -17.05 11.92
CA CYS A 226 -9.07 -18.41 11.65
C CYS A 226 -9.76 -19.44 12.53
N PRO A 227 -10.03 -20.66 12.01
CA PRO A 227 -10.59 -21.74 12.80
C PRO A 227 -9.71 -22.08 14.03
N GLN A 228 -10.31 -22.16 15.20
CA GLN A 228 -9.60 -22.44 16.45
C GLN A 228 -9.35 -23.94 16.68
N ASP A 229 -9.84 -24.80 15.81
CA ASP A 229 -9.70 -26.27 15.88
C ASP A 229 -8.38 -26.78 15.25
N GLY A 230 -7.53 -25.88 14.74
CA GLY A 230 -6.26 -26.21 14.10
C GLY A 230 -6.41 -26.64 12.63
N SER A 231 -7.60 -26.52 12.04
CA SER A 231 -7.74 -26.68 10.59
C SER A 231 -6.99 -25.58 9.84
N ASP A 232 -6.68 -25.83 8.57
CA ASP A 232 -6.00 -24.82 7.74
C ASP A 232 -6.86 -23.55 7.61
N CYS A 233 -6.23 -22.42 7.77
CA CYS A 233 -6.86 -21.12 7.64
C CYS A 233 -6.64 -20.59 6.21
N ALA A 234 -7.72 -20.20 5.55
CA ALA A 234 -7.69 -19.58 4.23
C ALA A 234 -8.82 -18.54 4.16
N LEU A 235 -8.53 -17.36 4.70
CA LEU A 235 -9.47 -16.24 4.70
C LEU A 235 -9.29 -15.46 3.41
N GLN A 236 -10.41 -15.20 2.72
CA GLN A 236 -10.41 -14.36 1.52
C GLN A 236 -10.16 -12.90 1.91
N VAL A 237 -9.25 -12.23 1.20
CA VAL A 237 -9.04 -10.78 1.32
C VAL A 237 -10.19 -10.03 0.65
N GLU A 238 -10.63 -8.98 1.28
CA GLU A 238 -11.56 -7.99 0.75
C GLU A 238 -11.01 -7.37 -0.55
N GLY A 239 -11.89 -6.98 -1.45
CA GLY A 239 -11.52 -6.36 -2.75
C GLY A 239 -10.82 -7.27 -3.75
N ALA A 240 -10.32 -8.42 -3.34
CA ALA A 240 -9.55 -9.29 -4.22
C ALA A 240 -10.35 -10.49 -4.75
N GLU A 241 -9.95 -11.01 -5.93
CA GLU A 241 -10.54 -12.20 -6.53
C GLU A 241 -10.36 -13.47 -5.68
N GLU A 242 -11.20 -14.48 -5.95
CA GLU A 242 -11.10 -15.79 -5.32
C GLU A 242 -9.67 -16.38 -5.46
N GLY A 243 -9.13 -16.82 -4.34
CA GLY A 243 -7.77 -17.34 -4.24
C GLY A 243 -6.75 -16.36 -3.67
N ALA A 244 -7.12 -15.11 -3.44
CA ALA A 244 -6.35 -14.17 -2.61
C ALA A 244 -6.62 -14.47 -1.13
N VAL A 245 -5.99 -15.51 -0.59
CA VAL A 245 -6.27 -16.02 0.75
C VAL A 245 -5.08 -15.89 1.68
N PHE A 246 -5.36 -15.60 2.96
CA PHE A 246 -4.36 -15.44 4.00
C PHE A 246 -4.68 -16.23 5.26
N GLY A 247 -3.75 -16.24 6.18
CA GLY A 247 -3.92 -16.81 7.50
C GLY A 247 -3.27 -18.18 7.67
N GLY A 248 -2.99 -18.48 8.90
CA GLY A 248 -2.26 -19.66 9.34
C GLY A 248 -1.94 -19.62 10.82
N THR A 249 -0.76 -20.07 11.20
CA THR A 249 -0.31 -20.15 12.60
C THR A 249 1.12 -19.63 12.81
N ASP A 250 1.74 -19.06 11.78
CA ASP A 250 3.14 -18.59 11.84
C ASP A 250 3.25 -17.07 11.76
N ASP A 251 3.22 -16.43 12.92
CA ASP A 251 3.45 -14.99 13.04
C ASP A 251 4.90 -14.55 12.76
N THR A 252 5.79 -15.49 12.47
CA THR A 252 7.18 -15.22 12.07
C THR A 252 7.41 -15.41 10.58
N ASP A 253 6.37 -15.74 9.82
CA ASP A 253 6.37 -15.86 8.37
C ASP A 253 7.00 -14.65 7.67
N SER A 254 7.51 -14.85 6.47
CA SER A 254 8.11 -13.81 5.66
C SER A 254 7.58 -13.83 4.23
N SER A 255 6.86 -12.79 3.88
CA SER A 255 6.44 -12.49 2.50
C SER A 255 7.48 -11.65 1.73
N GLY A 256 8.69 -11.42 2.29
CA GLY A 256 9.79 -10.76 1.62
C GLY A 256 10.12 -9.37 2.15
N ILE A 257 10.43 -8.43 1.24
CA ILE A 257 10.94 -7.09 1.55
C ILE A 257 10.21 -6.05 0.71
N LEU A 258 9.70 -4.98 1.36
CA LEU A 258 9.26 -3.75 0.73
C LEU A 258 10.09 -2.60 1.31
N LYS A 259 10.96 -2.01 0.49
CA LYS A 259 11.82 -0.93 0.93
C LYS A 259 12.04 0.11 -0.16
N TYR A 260 11.86 1.38 0.20
CA TYR A 260 11.81 2.48 -0.77
C TYR A 260 10.83 2.20 -1.92
N VAL A 261 9.60 1.84 -1.55
CA VAL A 261 8.49 1.60 -2.47
C VAL A 261 7.49 2.73 -2.35
N VAL A 262 7.02 3.22 -3.48
CA VAL A 262 5.99 4.27 -3.57
C VAL A 262 4.79 3.70 -4.29
N VAL A 263 3.62 3.68 -3.64
CA VAL A 263 2.33 3.30 -4.22
C VAL A 263 1.47 4.55 -4.37
N LYS A 264 0.91 4.79 -5.55
CA LYS A 264 0.11 5.99 -5.83
C LYS A 264 -1.17 5.66 -6.59
N TYR A 265 -2.23 6.40 -6.27
CA TYR A 265 -3.49 6.44 -7.00
C TYR A 265 -4.23 5.09 -7.05
N ALA A 266 -4.02 4.26 -6.04
CA ALA A 266 -4.65 2.95 -5.89
C ALA A 266 -5.99 3.03 -5.12
N GLY A 267 -6.54 1.88 -4.71
CA GLY A 267 -7.75 1.80 -3.89
C GLY A 267 -9.03 1.71 -4.71
N PHE A 268 -9.03 0.95 -5.79
CA PHE A 268 -10.21 0.83 -6.65
C PHE A 268 -11.33 0.01 -5.98
N GLU A 269 -12.54 0.55 -6.00
CA GLU A 269 -13.75 -0.15 -5.56
C GLU A 269 -14.15 -1.22 -6.60
N ILE A 270 -13.92 -2.49 -6.26
CA ILE A 270 -14.25 -3.63 -7.14
C ILE A 270 -15.76 -3.86 -7.18
N ALA A 271 -16.43 -3.66 -6.07
CA ALA A 271 -17.88 -3.72 -5.93
C ALA A 271 -18.30 -2.85 -4.74
N PRO A 272 -19.57 -2.41 -4.63
CA PRO A 272 -20.03 -1.61 -3.49
C PRO A 272 -19.65 -2.24 -2.15
N ASP A 273 -19.02 -1.46 -1.29
CA ASP A 273 -18.51 -1.87 0.03
C ASP A 273 -17.46 -3.02 -0.07
N ASN A 274 -16.64 -3.04 -1.13
CA ASN A 274 -15.59 -4.04 -1.37
C ASN A 274 -14.45 -3.42 -2.19
N GLU A 275 -13.58 -2.72 -1.52
CA GLU A 275 -12.49 -1.93 -2.04
C GLU A 275 -11.14 -2.65 -1.88
N LEU A 276 -10.15 -2.15 -2.62
CA LEU A 276 -8.75 -2.50 -2.46
C LEU A 276 -7.99 -1.33 -1.83
N ASN A 277 -7.07 -1.64 -0.95
CA ASN A 277 -6.21 -0.65 -0.29
C ASN A 277 -5.00 -0.25 -1.14
N GLY A 278 -4.28 0.76 -0.69
CA GLY A 278 -2.96 1.05 -1.25
C GLY A 278 -2.03 -0.15 -1.10
N ILE A 279 -1.87 -0.65 0.12
CA ILE A 279 -1.21 -1.93 0.42
C ILE A 279 -2.01 -2.68 1.48
N THR A 280 -2.48 -3.86 1.14
CA THR A 280 -3.12 -4.80 2.07
C THR A 280 -2.12 -5.83 2.57
N PHE A 281 -2.03 -6.01 3.88
CA PHE A 281 -1.23 -7.04 4.55
C PHE A 281 -2.14 -8.08 5.21
N GLY A 282 -2.47 -9.17 4.52
CA GLY A 282 -3.29 -10.27 5.03
C GLY A 282 -2.45 -11.35 5.71
N GLY A 283 -2.52 -11.49 7.04
CA GLY A 283 -1.80 -12.53 7.78
C GLY A 283 -0.28 -12.48 7.64
N VAL A 284 0.30 -11.34 7.32
CA VAL A 284 1.74 -11.23 7.08
C VAL A 284 2.52 -11.29 8.39
N GLY A 285 3.55 -12.13 8.42
CA GLY A 285 4.34 -12.37 9.62
C GLY A 285 5.49 -11.38 9.83
N SER A 286 6.05 -11.40 11.02
CA SER A 286 7.12 -10.48 11.48
C SER A 286 8.48 -10.69 10.80
N GLY A 287 8.62 -11.74 10.01
CA GLY A 287 9.81 -11.98 9.17
C GLY A 287 9.84 -11.11 7.91
N THR A 288 8.73 -10.47 7.55
CA THR A 288 8.64 -9.54 6.43
C THR A 288 9.22 -8.18 6.82
N GLU A 289 10.07 -7.61 5.96
CA GLU A 289 10.63 -6.26 6.14
C GLU A 289 9.79 -5.23 5.38
N VAL A 290 9.29 -4.19 6.10
CA VAL A 290 8.60 -3.05 5.50
C VAL A 290 9.24 -1.76 6.03
N ASP A 291 9.97 -1.04 5.16
CA ASP A 291 10.73 0.14 5.54
C ASP A 291 10.78 1.18 4.42
N TYR A 292 10.60 2.45 4.73
CA TYR A 292 10.57 3.56 3.76
C TYR A 292 9.53 3.35 2.65
N VAL A 293 8.29 3.13 3.03
CA VAL A 293 7.17 2.96 2.10
C VAL A 293 6.28 4.21 2.10
N GLN A 294 5.88 4.64 0.93
CA GLN A 294 4.92 5.72 0.76
C GLN A 294 3.66 5.20 0.06
N VAL A 295 2.48 5.59 0.57
CA VAL A 295 1.21 5.48 -0.16
C VAL A 295 0.63 6.88 -0.33
N HIS A 296 0.23 7.21 -1.55
CA HIS A 296 -0.23 8.55 -1.90
C HIS A 296 -1.51 8.51 -2.73
N SER A 297 -2.54 9.22 -2.26
CA SER A 297 -3.80 9.42 -2.99
C SER A 297 -4.48 8.08 -3.32
N ASN A 298 -4.75 7.30 -2.28
CA ASN A 298 -5.53 6.06 -2.35
C ASN A 298 -7.02 6.35 -2.12
N ALA A 299 -7.92 5.60 -2.78
CA ALA A 299 -9.35 5.86 -2.64
C ALA A 299 -9.95 5.20 -1.40
N ASP A 300 -9.29 4.19 -0.90
CA ASP A 300 -9.59 3.49 0.33
C ASP A 300 -8.41 3.68 1.30
N ASP A 301 -8.09 2.69 2.15
CA ASP A 301 -7.03 2.82 3.13
C ASP A 301 -5.63 2.95 2.52
N GLY A 302 -4.79 3.72 3.17
CA GLY A 302 -3.39 3.80 2.78
C GLY A 302 -2.70 2.44 2.96
N VAL A 303 -2.72 1.90 4.17
CA VAL A 303 -2.25 0.55 4.51
C VAL A 303 -3.22 -0.10 5.48
N GLU A 304 -3.62 -1.33 5.19
CA GLU A 304 -4.49 -2.12 6.07
C GLU A 304 -3.86 -3.46 6.44
N PHE A 305 -4.09 -3.88 7.69
CA PHE A 305 -3.52 -5.09 8.29
C PHE A 305 -4.59 -6.04 8.80
N PHE A 306 -4.82 -7.14 8.09
CA PHE A 306 -5.72 -8.21 8.50
C PHE A 306 -4.96 -9.30 9.27
N GLY A 307 -4.95 -9.24 10.60
CA GLY A 307 -4.22 -10.20 11.41
C GLY A 307 -2.70 -10.16 11.25
N GLY A 308 -2.02 -11.25 11.57
CA GLY A 308 -0.57 -11.36 11.47
C GLY A 308 0.22 -10.46 12.44
N ALA A 309 1.50 -10.29 12.15
CA ALA A 309 2.45 -9.58 13.04
C ALA A 309 3.53 -8.80 12.29
N VAL A 310 3.30 -8.43 11.04
CA VAL A 310 4.27 -7.65 10.26
C VAL A 310 4.61 -6.35 10.97
N ASN A 311 5.88 -5.97 10.88
CA ASN A 311 6.35 -4.70 11.43
C ASN A 311 6.70 -3.75 10.30
N ALA A 312 6.27 -2.50 10.40
CA ALA A 312 6.60 -1.48 9.42
C ALA A 312 7.16 -0.21 10.09
N LYS A 313 8.08 0.45 9.38
CA LYS A 313 8.63 1.73 9.84
C LYS A 313 8.90 2.65 8.66
N HIS A 314 9.01 3.96 8.99
CA HIS A 314 9.17 5.04 8.02
C HIS A 314 8.09 5.01 6.92
N LEU A 315 6.82 4.96 7.35
CA LEU A 315 5.67 5.06 6.44
C LEU A 315 5.30 6.54 6.22
N VAL A 316 5.00 6.88 4.97
CA VAL A 316 4.49 8.20 4.57
C VAL A 316 3.17 7.99 3.84
N LEU A 317 2.06 8.35 4.48
CA LEU A 317 0.71 8.10 4.02
C LEU A 317 0.02 9.43 3.79
N THR A 318 -0.28 9.75 2.54
CA THR A 318 -0.71 11.09 2.18
C THR A 318 -1.90 11.09 1.24
N ALA A 319 -2.89 11.91 1.54
CA ALA A 319 -4.07 12.14 0.71
C ALA A 319 -4.90 10.87 0.43
N ASN A 320 -4.90 9.90 1.33
CA ASN A 320 -5.79 8.75 1.27
C ASN A 320 -7.21 9.18 1.62
N GLN A 321 -8.21 8.53 1.04
CA GLN A 321 -9.60 8.99 1.10
C GLN A 321 -10.39 8.34 2.23
N ASP A 322 -10.12 7.11 2.60
CA ASP A 322 -10.63 6.55 3.84
C ASP A 322 -9.56 6.66 4.94
N ASP A 323 -9.15 5.61 5.57
CA ASP A 323 -8.17 5.70 6.64
C ASP A 323 -6.73 5.65 6.10
N SER A 324 -5.79 6.28 6.80
CA SER A 324 -4.40 6.17 6.36
C SER A 324 -3.72 4.91 6.87
N VAL A 325 -4.09 4.46 8.07
CA VAL A 325 -3.67 3.19 8.68
C VAL A 325 -4.88 2.51 9.25
N ASP A 326 -5.19 1.31 8.81
CA ASP A 326 -6.20 0.48 9.44
C ASP A 326 -5.66 -0.89 9.85
N TRP A 327 -6.29 -1.51 10.85
CA TRP A 327 -6.03 -2.89 11.25
C TRP A 327 -7.27 -3.58 11.82
N ASP A 328 -7.39 -4.85 11.49
CA ASP A 328 -8.44 -5.74 11.96
C ASP A 328 -7.93 -7.19 12.19
N ASN A 329 -8.83 -8.08 12.49
CA ASN A 329 -8.64 -9.55 12.50
C ASN A 329 -7.49 -10.05 13.37
N GLY A 330 -7.15 -9.33 14.45
CA GLY A 330 -6.13 -9.76 15.41
C GLY A 330 -4.72 -9.33 15.07
N TYR A 331 -4.53 -8.24 14.33
CA TYR A 331 -3.20 -7.68 14.06
C TYR A 331 -2.44 -7.33 15.33
N LYS A 332 -1.15 -7.71 15.40
CA LYS A 332 -0.27 -7.52 16.57
C LYS A 332 1.14 -7.06 16.24
N GLY A 333 1.34 -6.51 15.08
CA GLY A 333 2.61 -5.96 14.63
C GLY A 333 3.01 -4.65 15.31
N LYS A 334 4.06 -4.04 14.75
CA LYS A 334 4.63 -2.78 15.29
C LYS A 334 4.81 -1.78 14.17
N LEU A 335 4.28 -0.57 14.38
CA LEU A 335 4.45 0.54 13.46
C LEU A 335 5.27 1.64 14.13
N GLN A 336 6.30 2.15 13.43
CA GLN A 336 7.16 3.19 13.99
C GLN A 336 7.57 4.20 12.90
N TYR A 337 7.61 5.48 13.28
CA TYR A 337 7.94 6.59 12.38
C TYR A 337 6.96 6.69 11.21
N VAL A 338 5.69 6.86 11.53
CA VAL A 338 4.62 7.01 10.55
C VAL A 338 4.19 8.47 10.46
N TYR A 339 4.13 8.97 9.23
CA TYR A 339 3.64 10.29 8.90
C TYR A 339 2.37 10.15 8.08
N VAL A 340 1.27 10.70 8.58
CA VAL A 340 -0.02 10.77 7.90
C VAL A 340 -0.34 12.23 7.62
N GLN A 341 -0.80 12.53 6.41
CA GLN A 341 -1.31 13.85 6.04
C GLN A 341 -2.50 13.72 5.09
N HIS A 342 -3.68 14.10 5.55
CA HIS A 342 -4.86 14.23 4.71
C HIS A 342 -4.68 15.37 3.70
N ALA A 343 -5.29 15.26 2.53
CA ALA A 343 -5.36 16.36 1.59
C ALA A 343 -6.20 17.50 2.17
N ALA A 344 -5.76 18.75 1.95
CA ALA A 344 -6.41 19.93 2.53
C ALA A 344 -7.81 20.20 1.97
N ASP A 345 -8.09 19.72 0.79
CA ASP A 345 -9.34 19.85 0.04
C ASP A 345 -10.13 18.54 -0.09
N ASN A 346 -9.64 17.47 0.55
CA ASN A 346 -10.29 16.16 0.50
C ASN A 346 -11.38 16.07 1.57
N SER A 347 -12.63 15.99 1.12
CA SER A 347 -13.80 15.75 1.95
C SER A 347 -13.98 14.27 2.28
N ASP A 348 -13.24 13.37 1.63
CA ASP A 348 -13.44 11.93 1.73
C ASP A 348 -12.46 11.27 2.71
N ALA A 349 -11.38 11.98 3.13
CA ALA A 349 -10.49 11.46 4.14
C ALA A 349 -11.21 11.29 5.48
N ASN A 350 -11.30 10.06 5.93
CA ASN A 350 -12.03 9.67 7.11
C ASN A 350 -11.15 9.81 8.36
N ARG A 351 -10.20 8.90 8.60
CA ARG A 351 -9.39 8.94 9.82
C ARG A 351 -7.90 8.90 9.51
N GLY A 352 -7.13 9.38 10.45
CA GLY A 352 -5.68 9.18 10.38
C GLY A 352 -5.31 7.72 10.67
N ILE A 353 -6.03 7.11 11.60
CA ILE A 353 -5.86 5.73 12.04
C ILE A 353 -7.21 5.18 12.46
N GLU A 354 -7.61 4.03 11.91
CA GLU A 354 -8.67 3.18 12.44
C GLU A 354 -8.08 1.90 13.03
N GLY A 355 -8.77 1.29 13.95
CA GLY A 355 -8.37 0.00 14.49
C GLY A 355 -9.52 -0.78 15.05
N ASP A 356 -9.69 -1.98 14.55
CA ASP A 356 -10.73 -2.92 14.94
C ASP A 356 -10.18 -4.16 15.67
N GLY A 357 -10.97 -4.65 16.61
CA GLY A 357 -10.63 -5.81 17.41
C GLY A 357 -11.33 -7.07 17.01
N ASP A 358 -12.37 -6.93 16.19
CA ASP A 358 -13.22 -8.01 15.72
C ASP A 358 -14.09 -8.70 16.78
N GLY A 359 -14.27 -8.09 17.94
CA GLY A 359 -15.36 -8.35 18.91
C GLY A 359 -15.69 -9.79 19.30
N GLY A 360 -14.84 -10.78 19.01
CA GLY A 360 -15.11 -12.20 19.24
C GLY A 360 -15.00 -12.62 20.70
N ASP A 361 -15.94 -13.44 21.18
CA ASP A 361 -15.96 -13.99 22.54
C ASP A 361 -14.70 -14.84 22.85
N GLY A 362 -13.70 -14.22 23.51
CA GLY A 362 -12.57 -14.95 24.10
C GLY A 362 -11.37 -15.17 23.17
N LEU A 363 -11.32 -14.55 22.01
CA LEU A 363 -10.19 -14.56 21.10
C LEU A 363 -9.18 -13.48 21.47
N GLU A 364 -7.94 -13.62 20.98
CA GLU A 364 -6.95 -12.56 21.09
C GLU A 364 -7.36 -11.41 20.14
N PHE A 365 -7.55 -10.22 20.71
CA PHE A 365 -7.89 -9.02 19.95
C PHE A 365 -6.68 -8.47 19.21
N SER A 366 -6.94 -7.63 18.20
CA SER A 366 -5.93 -6.77 17.63
C SER A 366 -5.25 -5.95 18.73
N LYS A 367 -3.91 -5.95 18.73
CA LYS A 367 -3.12 -5.23 19.76
C LYS A 367 -1.77 -4.79 19.25
N PRO A 368 -1.71 -3.96 18.23
CA PRO A 368 -0.43 -3.46 17.72
C PRO A 368 0.27 -2.50 18.69
N MET A 369 1.54 -2.24 18.38
CA MET A 369 2.35 -1.22 19.05
C MET A 369 2.69 -0.11 18.04
N LEU A 370 2.25 1.10 18.31
CA LEU A 370 2.50 2.25 17.44
C LEU A 370 3.34 3.29 18.17
N ALA A 371 4.41 3.77 17.52
CA ALA A 371 5.31 4.74 18.14
C ALA A 371 5.82 5.80 17.13
N ASN A 372 5.99 7.03 17.63
CA ASN A 372 6.50 8.15 16.82
C ASN A 372 5.63 8.42 15.59
N MET A 373 4.34 8.60 15.82
CA MET A 373 3.34 8.88 14.79
C MET A 373 3.09 10.38 14.70
N THR A 374 2.96 10.89 13.48
CA THR A 374 2.49 12.25 13.21
C THR A 374 1.28 12.17 12.28
N VAL A 375 0.12 12.64 12.73
CA VAL A 375 -1.11 12.70 11.96
C VAL A 375 -1.50 14.17 11.78
N ILE A 376 -1.56 14.61 10.53
CA ILE A 376 -2.05 15.93 10.13
C ILE A 376 -3.36 15.68 9.37
N GLY A 377 -4.46 15.70 10.11
CA GLY A 377 -5.80 15.59 9.55
C GLY A 377 -6.25 16.90 8.88
N ASN A 378 -7.38 16.83 8.21
CA ASN A 378 -8.09 18.01 7.71
C ASN A 378 -9.20 18.41 8.69
N THR A 379 -9.83 19.57 8.44
CA THR A 379 -10.97 20.09 9.23
C THR A 379 -12.27 20.00 8.43
N PHE A 380 -12.32 19.22 7.37
CA PHE A 380 -13.54 19.03 6.60
C PHE A 380 -14.46 18.09 7.35
N ASP A 381 -15.52 18.67 7.90
CA ASP A 381 -16.68 17.95 8.41
C ASP A 381 -17.64 17.77 7.22
N THR A 382 -17.68 16.59 6.65
CA THR A 382 -18.80 16.19 5.80
C THR A 382 -19.82 15.46 6.64
N ALA A 383 -21.10 15.56 6.30
CA ALA A 383 -22.18 14.97 7.07
C ALA A 383 -22.10 13.43 7.22
N ASP A 384 -21.19 12.80 6.50
CA ASP A 384 -21.00 11.36 6.43
C ASP A 384 -19.58 10.90 6.84
N ALA A 385 -18.64 11.80 7.09
CA ALA A 385 -17.28 11.45 7.48
C ALA A 385 -16.94 12.01 8.86
N ASP A 386 -16.72 11.13 9.80
CA ASP A 386 -16.18 11.45 11.11
C ASP A 386 -14.67 11.68 10.99
N SER A 387 -14.23 12.95 10.97
CA SER A 387 -12.81 13.31 10.88
C SER A 387 -12.10 13.13 12.22
N GLU A 388 -11.78 11.87 12.56
CA GLU A 388 -10.96 11.60 13.74
C GLU A 388 -9.48 11.42 13.37
N GLY A 389 -8.61 11.82 14.30
CA GLY A 389 -7.19 11.49 14.19
C GLY A 389 -6.89 10.03 14.46
N LEU A 390 -7.70 9.39 15.33
CA LEU A 390 -7.61 7.98 15.71
C LEU A 390 -8.97 7.46 16.19
N LEU A 391 -9.45 6.39 15.59
CA LEU A 391 -10.60 5.62 16.10
C LEU A 391 -10.15 4.21 16.51
N LEU A 392 -10.51 3.78 17.70
CA LEU A 392 -10.37 2.41 18.18
C LEU A 392 -11.73 1.86 18.56
N ARG A 393 -12.15 0.76 17.95
CA ARG A 393 -13.48 0.16 18.14
C ARG A 393 -13.39 -1.36 18.27
N ASP A 394 -14.52 -2.00 18.53
CA ASP A 394 -14.72 -3.44 18.56
C ASP A 394 -13.70 -4.22 19.39
N GLN A 395 -13.38 -3.68 20.59
CA GLN A 395 -12.48 -4.27 21.56
C GLN A 395 -11.01 -4.34 21.13
N THR A 396 -10.58 -3.61 20.10
CA THR A 396 -9.16 -3.53 19.80
C THR A 396 -8.37 -2.96 20.98
N GLY A 397 -7.16 -3.43 21.16
CA GLY A 397 -6.16 -2.79 22.01
C GLY A 397 -5.08 -2.14 21.18
N ALA A 398 -4.39 -1.17 21.74
CA ALA A 398 -3.17 -0.62 21.13
C ALA A 398 -2.21 -0.11 22.20
N ASN A 399 -0.90 -0.20 21.90
CA ASN A 399 0.12 0.49 22.69
C ASN A 399 0.60 1.71 21.91
N LEU A 400 0.16 2.90 22.31
CA LEU A 400 0.42 4.15 21.62
C LEU A 400 1.51 4.96 22.36
N MET A 401 2.58 5.35 21.64
CA MET A 401 3.71 6.06 22.21
C MET A 401 4.16 7.21 21.31
N ASN A 402 4.31 8.41 21.87
CA ASN A 402 4.86 9.58 21.20
C ASN A 402 4.09 9.95 19.92
N PHE A 403 2.82 10.30 20.09
CA PHE A 403 1.92 10.75 19.02
C PHE A 403 1.85 12.27 18.95
N LEU A 404 1.80 12.80 17.74
CA LEU A 404 1.40 14.15 17.41
C LEU A 404 0.21 14.08 16.45
N ILE A 405 -0.96 14.51 16.90
CA ILE A 405 -2.18 14.58 16.08
C ILE A 405 -2.61 16.03 16.04
N THR A 406 -2.88 16.55 14.84
CA THR A 406 -3.34 17.92 14.62
C THR A 406 -4.19 17.99 13.35
N GLY A 407 -5.14 18.90 13.33
CA GLY A 407 -5.98 19.15 12.16
C GLY A 407 -7.38 18.56 12.26
N PRO A 408 -7.59 17.30 12.65
CA PRO A 408 -8.92 16.73 12.69
C PRO A 408 -9.79 17.43 13.74
N GLU A 409 -11.10 17.37 13.57
CA GLU A 409 -12.06 17.95 14.50
C GLU A 409 -12.03 17.22 15.84
N GLU A 410 -11.91 15.90 15.82
CA GLU A 410 -11.73 15.03 16.99
C GLU A 410 -10.36 14.38 16.98
N ILE A 411 -9.59 14.54 18.07
CA ILE A 411 -8.24 13.96 18.18
C ILE A 411 -8.29 12.43 18.16
N GLY A 412 -9.31 11.86 18.82
CA GLY A 412 -9.47 10.43 18.83
C GLY A 412 -10.62 9.96 19.68
N ARG A 413 -11.14 8.81 19.35
CA ARG A 413 -12.24 8.13 20.01
C ARG A 413 -11.88 6.66 20.26
N ALA A 414 -12.32 6.11 21.38
CA ALA A 414 -12.30 4.69 21.64
C ALA A 414 -13.70 4.22 22.03
N HIS A 415 -14.19 3.21 21.35
CA HIS A 415 -15.42 2.49 21.67
C HIS A 415 -15.04 1.10 22.18
N VAL A 416 -15.59 0.72 23.32
CA VAL A 416 -15.29 -0.55 23.99
C VAL A 416 -16.57 -1.35 24.19
#